data_6a58d8c3f2c5c24166afde595c3d0c74
#
_entry.id   6a58d8c3f2c5c24166afde595c3d0c74
#
_cell.length_a   1.000
_cell.length_b   1.000
_cell.length_c   1.000
_cell.angle_alpha   90.00
_cell.angle_beta   90.00
_cell.angle_gamma   90.00
#
_symmetry.space_group_name_H-M   'P 1'
#
loop_
_entity.id
_entity.type
_entity.pdbx_description
1 polymer ?
#
loop_
_entity_poly.entity_id
_entity_poly.type
_entity_poly.pdbx_seq_one_letter_code
_entity_poly.pdbx_strand_id
1 'polypeptide(L)'
;NIPQSDFFTESTYQNSQNKTMPCYLVSKKGCEFIAHKLTGIKGTEFTAKYINRFHDMEEEIQNPFQNLSTEMKAILMHDKKLVKMDERVTNLENTMTIDYGQQQVLGETVNHVVIEHLGGKSSEAYKEIGKKVFAECNRDLKHYFHVNARNNVPKKKFEEAVEYVKTWNPCTNTLLLIKECNSQMNFLE
;
A
#
# COMPACT_ATOMS: atom_id res chain seq x y z
N ASN A 1 19.92 31.14 -16.00
CA ASN A 1 20.46 32.39 -15.41
C ASN A 1 20.68 32.14 -13.92
N ILE A 2 21.93 32.24 -13.47
CA ILE A 2 22.29 32.15 -12.05
C ILE A 2 22.22 33.61 -11.51
N PRO A 3 21.37 33.87 -10.48
CA PRO A 3 21.24 35.24 -9.96
C PRO A 3 22.54 35.70 -9.29
N GLN A 4 22.99 36.90 -9.63
CA GLN A 4 24.20 37.50 -9.06
C GLN A 4 24.08 37.70 -7.53
N SER A 5 22.86 37.91 -7.05
CA SER A 5 22.53 38.02 -5.61
C SER A 5 22.92 36.82 -4.77
N ASP A 6 23.05 35.62 -5.36
CA ASP A 6 23.47 34.39 -4.65
C ASP A 6 24.95 34.47 -4.23
N PHE A 7 25.74 35.31 -4.89
CA PHE A 7 27.18 35.41 -4.70
C PHE A 7 27.58 36.72 -4.03
N PHE A 8 26.93 37.84 -4.39
CA PHE A 8 27.32 39.19 -3.99
C PHE A 8 26.07 40.02 -3.69
N THR A 9 26.04 40.65 -2.52
CA THR A 9 24.98 41.60 -2.13
C THR A 9 25.57 42.96 -1.95
N GLU A 10 24.98 43.94 -2.61
CA GLU A 10 25.41 45.34 -2.47
C GLU A 10 25.17 45.84 -1.04
N SER A 11 26.13 46.55 -0.50
CA SER A 11 26.11 47.09 0.84
C SER A 11 26.94 48.39 0.90
N THR A 12 26.95 49.02 2.05
CA THR A 12 27.76 50.22 2.28
C THR A 12 28.49 50.11 3.61
N TYR A 13 29.65 50.74 3.70
CA TYR A 13 30.39 50.88 4.96
C TYR A 13 30.84 52.35 5.15
N GLN A 14 31.12 52.73 6.40
CA GLN A 14 31.70 54.02 6.72
C GLN A 14 33.23 53.90 6.80
N ASN A 15 33.92 54.76 6.05
CA ASN A 15 35.37 54.79 6.15
C ASN A 15 35.84 55.62 7.36
N SER A 16 37.16 55.69 7.61
CA SER A 16 37.75 56.41 8.74
C SER A 16 37.45 57.91 8.77
N GLN A 17 36.91 58.48 7.69
CA GLN A 17 36.49 59.88 7.56
C GLN A 17 34.97 60.07 7.67
N ASN A 18 34.24 59.02 8.17
CA ASN A 18 32.78 58.99 8.29
C ASN A 18 32.02 59.18 6.97
N LYS A 19 32.64 58.86 5.82
CA LYS A 19 32.02 58.90 4.51
C LYS A 19 31.50 57.53 4.14
N THR A 20 30.24 57.43 3.72
CA THR A 20 29.63 56.18 3.24
C THR A 20 30.23 55.78 1.89
N MET A 21 30.75 54.57 1.83
CA MET A 21 31.38 53.98 0.66
C MET A 21 30.65 52.71 0.27
N PRO A 22 30.47 52.41 -1.03
CA PRO A 22 29.87 51.16 -1.48
C PRO A 22 30.81 49.97 -1.20
N CYS A 23 30.23 48.85 -0.85
CA CYS A 23 30.92 47.57 -0.73
C CYS A 23 30.00 46.41 -1.15
N TYR A 24 30.56 45.24 -1.27
CA TYR A 24 29.81 44.02 -1.50
C TYR A 24 30.00 43.07 -0.32
N LEU A 25 28.87 42.55 0.19
CA LEU A 25 28.90 41.41 1.07
C LEU A 25 29.00 40.17 0.20
N VAL A 26 29.98 39.33 0.48
CA VAL A 26 30.25 38.13 -0.31
C VAL A 26 29.71 36.93 0.44
N SER A 27 28.81 36.18 -0.18
CA SER A 27 28.33 34.93 0.37
C SER A 27 29.43 33.86 0.36
N LYS A 28 29.18 32.70 1.03
CA LYS A 28 30.08 31.53 0.95
C LYS A 28 30.32 31.10 -0.50
N LYS A 29 29.27 31.01 -1.30
CA LYS A 29 29.35 30.71 -2.74
C LYS A 29 30.17 31.76 -3.50
N GLY A 30 30.04 33.04 -3.13
CA GLY A 30 30.83 34.14 -3.71
C GLY A 30 32.31 34.00 -3.37
N CYS A 31 32.66 33.65 -2.13
CA CYS A 31 34.05 33.39 -1.76
C CYS A 31 34.66 32.23 -2.55
N GLU A 32 33.92 31.14 -2.71
CA GLU A 32 34.35 30.00 -3.52
C GLU A 32 34.52 30.38 -4.99
N PHE A 33 33.59 31.18 -5.56
CA PHE A 33 33.67 31.66 -6.92
C PHE A 33 34.92 32.54 -7.15
N ILE A 34 35.21 33.44 -6.22
CA ILE A 34 36.43 34.31 -6.28
C ILE A 34 37.68 33.43 -6.17
N ALA A 35 37.70 32.49 -5.24
CA ALA A 35 38.84 31.62 -4.99
C ALA A 35 39.20 30.76 -6.22
N HIS A 36 38.21 30.29 -6.98
CA HIS A 36 38.43 29.57 -8.24
C HIS A 36 38.95 30.44 -9.38
N LYS A 37 38.83 31.78 -9.26
CA LYS A 37 39.39 32.73 -10.22
C LYS A 37 40.81 33.19 -9.87
N LEU A 38 41.30 32.85 -8.68
CA LEU A 38 42.67 33.16 -8.28
C LEU A 38 43.66 32.34 -9.11
N THR A 39 44.62 33.00 -9.69
CA THR A 39 45.74 32.39 -10.45
C THR A 39 46.97 32.24 -9.54
N GLY A 40 47.85 31.33 -9.91
CA GLY A 40 49.09 31.07 -9.18
C GLY A 40 48.98 29.95 -8.12
N ILE A 41 50.07 29.71 -7.41
CA ILE A 41 50.21 28.54 -6.52
C ILE A 41 49.11 28.47 -5.45
N LYS A 42 48.75 29.59 -4.82
CA LYS A 42 47.70 29.62 -3.78
C LYS A 42 46.31 29.32 -4.32
N GLY A 43 45.98 29.79 -5.54
CA GLY A 43 44.72 29.48 -6.20
C GLY A 43 44.59 28.00 -6.58
N THR A 44 45.68 27.44 -7.10
CA THR A 44 45.75 26.00 -7.47
C THR A 44 45.62 25.14 -6.23
N GLU A 45 46.29 25.48 -5.14
CA GLU A 45 46.20 24.75 -3.86
C GLU A 45 44.79 24.80 -3.27
N PHE A 46 44.13 25.96 -3.30
CA PHE A 46 42.74 26.12 -2.88
C PHE A 46 41.79 25.23 -3.71
N THR A 47 41.93 25.27 -5.02
CA THR A 47 41.12 24.50 -5.94
C THR A 47 41.28 22.98 -5.71
N ALA A 48 42.55 22.55 -5.53
CA ALA A 48 42.81 21.14 -5.24
C ALA A 48 42.19 20.68 -3.89
N LYS A 49 42.32 21.49 -2.83
CA LYS A 49 41.67 21.19 -1.54
C LYS A 49 40.14 21.18 -1.65
N TYR A 50 39.55 22.09 -2.44
CA TYR A 50 38.10 22.13 -2.66
C TYR A 50 37.61 20.89 -3.39
N ILE A 51 38.29 20.49 -4.47
CA ILE A 51 37.95 19.29 -5.25
C ILE A 51 38.01 18.03 -4.35
N ASN A 52 39.09 17.87 -3.56
CA ASN A 52 39.24 16.73 -2.67
C ASN A 52 38.12 16.72 -1.64
N ARG A 53 37.80 17.86 -1.03
CA ARG A 53 36.69 17.94 -0.06
C ARG A 53 35.33 17.63 -0.67
N PHE A 54 35.12 18.04 -1.94
CA PHE A 54 33.90 17.72 -2.65
C PHE A 54 33.77 16.19 -2.88
N HIS A 55 34.86 15.54 -3.30
CA HIS A 55 34.88 14.08 -3.44
C HIS A 55 34.64 13.36 -2.10
N ASP A 56 35.29 13.80 -1.02
CA ASP A 56 35.05 13.25 0.32
C ASP A 56 33.56 13.33 0.69
N MET A 57 32.90 14.47 0.41
CA MET A 57 31.48 14.68 0.68
C MET A 57 30.59 13.82 -0.24
N GLU A 58 30.94 13.65 -1.51
CA GLU A 58 30.24 12.73 -2.42
C GLU A 58 30.31 11.29 -1.91
N GLU A 59 31.48 10.83 -1.48
CA GLU A 59 31.64 9.50 -0.89
C GLU A 59 30.84 9.33 0.39
N GLU A 60 30.81 10.35 1.26
CA GLU A 60 29.98 10.34 2.49
C GLU A 60 28.47 10.26 2.16
N ILE A 61 28.02 10.95 1.12
CA ILE A 61 26.61 10.92 0.67
C ILE A 61 26.26 9.59 0.01
N GLN A 62 27.17 9.05 -0.84
CA GLN A 62 26.92 7.78 -1.53
C GLN A 62 27.00 6.58 -0.58
N ASN A 63 27.84 6.67 0.44
CA ASN A 63 28.02 5.63 1.44
C ASN A 63 27.81 6.17 2.89
N PRO A 64 26.60 6.59 3.24
CA PRO A 64 26.31 7.16 4.56
C PRO A 64 26.62 6.20 5.73
N PHE A 65 26.84 4.91 5.40
CA PHE A 65 27.14 3.86 6.39
C PHE A 65 28.62 3.47 6.45
N GLN A 66 29.51 4.18 5.71
CA GLN A 66 30.93 3.79 5.63
C GLN A 66 31.61 3.83 7.01
N ASN A 67 31.28 4.82 7.83
CA ASN A 67 31.88 5.05 9.14
C ASN A 67 31.18 4.30 10.30
N LEU A 68 30.17 3.48 10.00
CA LEU A 68 29.50 2.68 11.02
C LEU A 68 30.29 1.40 11.35
N SER A 69 30.21 0.95 12.60
CA SER A 69 30.77 -0.33 13.01
C SER A 69 30.14 -1.49 12.22
N THR A 70 30.84 -2.61 12.15
CA THR A 70 30.35 -3.83 11.48
C THR A 70 29.02 -4.29 12.06
N GLU A 71 28.84 -4.18 13.36
CA GLU A 71 27.62 -4.52 14.08
C GLU A 71 26.48 -3.61 13.67
N MET A 72 26.72 -2.30 13.57
CA MET A 72 25.71 -1.31 13.19
C MET A 72 25.29 -1.46 11.73
N LYS A 73 26.24 -1.79 10.85
CA LYS A 73 25.93 -2.16 9.45
C LYS A 73 25.06 -3.41 9.39
N ALA A 74 25.37 -4.42 10.20
CA ALA A 74 24.57 -5.63 10.28
C ALA A 74 23.15 -5.34 10.75
N ILE A 75 22.98 -4.51 11.80
CA ILE A 75 21.66 -4.11 12.30
C ILE A 75 20.84 -3.43 11.21
N LEU A 76 21.41 -2.47 10.49
CA LEU A 76 20.72 -1.79 9.39
C LEU A 76 20.37 -2.72 8.23
N MET A 77 21.22 -3.71 7.93
CA MET A 77 20.91 -4.75 6.93
C MET A 77 19.77 -5.66 7.41
N HIS A 78 19.74 -6.00 8.70
CA HIS A 78 18.65 -6.77 9.29
C HIS A 78 17.32 -6.00 9.23
N ASP A 79 17.34 -4.72 9.61
CA ASP A 79 16.16 -3.86 9.54
C ASP A 79 15.57 -3.79 8.13
N LYS A 80 16.42 -3.55 7.11
CA LYS A 80 15.99 -3.59 5.70
C LYS A 80 15.42 -4.95 5.27
N LYS A 81 15.94 -6.04 5.81
CA LYS A 81 15.39 -7.38 5.55
C LYS A 81 14.05 -7.58 6.23
N LEU A 82 13.88 -7.10 7.47
CA LEU A 82 12.63 -7.18 8.21
C LEU A 82 11.52 -6.42 7.49
N VAL A 83 11.77 -5.20 7.03
CA VAL A 83 10.80 -4.43 6.23
C VAL A 83 10.36 -5.20 4.99
N LYS A 84 11.31 -5.77 4.22
CA LYS A 84 10.98 -6.59 3.05
C LYS A 84 10.22 -7.87 3.39
N MET A 85 10.50 -8.46 4.55
CA MET A 85 9.75 -9.64 5.01
C MET A 85 8.34 -9.27 5.40
N ASP A 86 8.15 -8.14 6.09
CA ASP A 86 6.84 -7.63 6.48
C ASP A 86 5.96 -7.31 5.24
N GLU A 87 6.54 -6.65 4.22
CA GLU A 87 5.87 -6.43 2.93
C GLU A 87 5.45 -7.75 2.27
N ARG A 88 6.32 -8.78 2.29
CA ARG A 88 6.01 -10.09 1.72
C ARG A 88 4.93 -10.82 2.51
N VAL A 89 4.98 -10.75 3.83
CA VAL A 89 3.95 -11.33 4.71
C VAL A 89 2.61 -10.65 4.44
N THR A 90 2.58 -9.32 4.42
CA THR A 90 1.37 -8.55 4.12
C THR A 90 0.78 -8.91 2.74
N ASN A 91 1.62 -9.04 1.72
CA ASN A 91 1.18 -9.46 0.40
C ASN A 91 0.62 -10.89 0.39
N LEU A 92 1.28 -11.83 1.08
CA LEU A 92 0.78 -13.19 1.22
C LEU A 92 -0.59 -13.21 1.93
N GLU A 93 -0.72 -12.53 3.06
CA GLU A 93 -1.98 -12.44 3.79
C GLU A 93 -3.11 -11.83 2.96
N ASN A 94 -2.80 -10.83 2.13
CA ASN A 94 -3.79 -10.19 1.26
C ASN A 94 -4.21 -11.07 0.08
N THR A 95 -3.34 -11.99 -0.36
CA THR A 95 -3.61 -12.90 -1.49
C THR A 95 -4.09 -14.28 -1.04
N MET A 96 -3.97 -14.61 0.25
CA MET A 96 -4.46 -15.89 0.79
C MET A 96 -5.97 -15.97 0.69
N THR A 97 -6.46 -17.05 0.11
CA THR A 97 -7.86 -17.42 0.10
C THR A 97 -8.18 -18.33 1.29
N ILE A 98 -9.47 -18.53 1.56
CA ILE A 98 -9.96 -19.44 2.59
C ILE A 98 -9.37 -20.84 2.39
N ASP A 99 -8.94 -21.47 3.50
CA ASP A 99 -8.44 -22.84 3.49
C ASP A 99 -9.56 -23.87 3.34
N TYR A 100 -9.18 -25.14 3.17
CA TYR A 100 -10.15 -26.22 2.94
C TYR A 100 -11.20 -26.34 4.04
N GLY A 101 -10.80 -26.23 5.31
CA GLY A 101 -11.74 -26.26 6.45
C GLY A 101 -12.74 -25.11 6.39
N GLN A 102 -12.25 -23.90 6.12
CA GLN A 102 -13.09 -22.72 5.95
C GLN A 102 -14.02 -22.84 4.74
N GLN A 103 -13.56 -23.44 3.64
CA GLN A 103 -14.40 -23.71 2.45
C GLN A 103 -15.54 -24.66 2.78
N GLN A 104 -15.30 -25.69 3.59
CA GLN A 104 -16.34 -26.59 4.05
C GLN A 104 -17.37 -25.87 4.91
N VAL A 105 -16.93 -25.14 5.94
CA VAL A 105 -17.83 -24.38 6.83
C VAL A 105 -18.70 -23.41 6.02
N LEU A 106 -18.10 -22.65 5.09
CA LEU A 106 -18.86 -21.73 4.23
C LEU A 106 -19.84 -22.50 3.33
N GLY A 107 -19.44 -23.68 2.82
CA GLY A 107 -20.29 -24.55 2.03
C GLY A 107 -21.48 -25.07 2.79
N GLU A 108 -21.27 -25.54 4.00
CA GLU A 108 -22.32 -26.03 4.91
C GLU A 108 -23.29 -24.91 5.30
N THR A 109 -22.76 -23.68 5.55
CA THR A 109 -23.59 -22.53 5.84
C THR A 109 -24.50 -22.18 4.67
N VAL A 110 -23.96 -22.15 3.44
CA VAL A 110 -24.77 -21.95 2.22
C VAL A 110 -25.83 -23.04 2.09
N ASN A 111 -25.46 -24.28 2.28
CA ASN A 111 -26.41 -25.41 2.21
C ASN A 111 -27.53 -25.27 3.24
N HIS A 112 -27.18 -24.95 4.49
CA HIS A 112 -28.16 -24.80 5.57
C HIS A 112 -29.16 -23.69 5.26
N VAL A 113 -28.66 -22.48 4.94
CA VAL A 113 -29.50 -21.30 4.69
C VAL A 113 -30.40 -21.49 3.48
N VAL A 114 -29.86 -22.01 2.38
CA VAL A 114 -30.66 -22.22 1.14
C VAL A 114 -31.73 -23.30 1.39
N ILE A 115 -31.42 -24.39 2.08
CA ILE A 115 -32.39 -25.46 2.39
C ILE A 115 -33.48 -24.92 3.31
N GLU A 116 -33.15 -24.10 4.29
CA GLU A 116 -34.11 -23.47 5.19
C GLU A 116 -35.08 -22.56 4.40
N HIS A 117 -34.60 -21.71 3.50
CA HIS A 117 -35.45 -20.90 2.63
C HIS A 117 -36.36 -21.68 1.71
N LEU A 118 -35.90 -22.85 1.24
CA LEU A 118 -36.69 -23.75 0.39
C LEU A 118 -37.80 -24.50 1.16
N GLY A 119 -37.78 -24.46 2.50
CA GLY A 119 -38.72 -25.21 3.35
C GLY A 119 -38.30 -26.66 3.66
N GLY A 120 -36.97 -26.93 3.53
CA GLY A 120 -36.40 -28.25 3.81
C GLY A 120 -36.11 -29.09 2.55
N LYS A 121 -35.35 -30.17 2.73
CA LYS A 121 -34.96 -31.08 1.62
C LYS A 121 -36.14 -31.85 1.00
N SER A 122 -37.21 -32.01 1.75
CA SER A 122 -38.42 -32.75 1.30
C SER A 122 -39.41 -31.87 0.54
N SER A 123 -39.23 -30.53 0.55
CA SER A 123 -40.17 -29.60 -0.10
C SER A 123 -40.14 -29.69 -1.63
N GLU A 124 -41.26 -29.37 -2.28
CA GLU A 124 -41.33 -29.33 -3.74
C GLU A 124 -40.43 -28.23 -4.32
N ALA A 125 -40.34 -27.08 -3.64
CA ALA A 125 -39.41 -26.04 -4.03
C ALA A 125 -37.96 -26.53 -4.06
N TYR A 126 -37.55 -27.39 -3.13
CA TYR A 126 -36.20 -27.97 -3.17
C TYR A 126 -35.98 -28.83 -4.40
N LYS A 127 -36.96 -29.67 -4.76
CA LYS A 127 -36.88 -30.58 -5.92
C LYS A 127 -36.87 -29.82 -7.25
N GLU A 128 -37.75 -28.84 -7.40
CA GLU A 128 -37.94 -28.11 -8.66
C GLU A 128 -36.93 -26.99 -8.88
N ILE A 129 -36.75 -26.12 -7.88
CA ILE A 129 -35.97 -24.90 -8.05
C ILE A 129 -34.72 -24.81 -7.16
N GLY A 130 -34.44 -25.85 -6.36
CA GLY A 130 -33.30 -25.85 -5.44
C GLY A 130 -31.99 -25.47 -6.11
N LYS A 131 -31.66 -26.07 -7.26
CA LYS A 131 -30.44 -25.72 -8.04
C LYS A 131 -30.35 -24.25 -8.38
N LYS A 132 -31.48 -23.61 -8.71
CA LYS A 132 -31.55 -22.18 -9.06
C LYS A 132 -31.25 -21.29 -7.85
N VAL A 133 -31.82 -21.64 -6.69
CA VAL A 133 -31.63 -20.90 -5.44
C VAL A 133 -30.20 -21.03 -4.92
N PHE A 134 -29.60 -22.23 -4.98
CA PHE A 134 -28.18 -22.43 -4.72
C PHE A 134 -27.26 -21.60 -5.63
N ALA A 135 -27.59 -21.56 -6.94
CA ALA A 135 -26.84 -20.76 -7.91
C ALA A 135 -26.97 -19.26 -7.62
N GLU A 136 -28.13 -18.80 -7.20
CA GLU A 136 -28.40 -17.40 -6.82
C GLU A 136 -27.54 -17.00 -5.61
N CYS A 137 -27.62 -17.75 -4.51
CA CYS A 137 -26.84 -17.51 -3.31
C CYS A 137 -25.32 -17.46 -3.61
N ASN A 138 -24.82 -18.45 -4.36
CA ASN A 138 -23.41 -18.48 -4.72
C ASN A 138 -23.02 -17.34 -5.68
N ARG A 139 -23.91 -16.88 -6.56
CA ARG A 139 -23.67 -15.74 -7.43
C ARG A 139 -23.57 -14.44 -6.62
N ASP A 140 -24.51 -14.24 -5.72
CA ASP A 140 -24.59 -13.04 -4.89
C ASP A 140 -23.37 -12.94 -3.96
N LEU A 141 -22.97 -14.05 -3.34
CA LEU A 141 -21.74 -14.13 -2.55
C LEU A 141 -20.49 -13.79 -3.39
N LYS A 142 -20.36 -14.38 -4.59
CA LYS A 142 -19.24 -14.08 -5.48
C LYS A 142 -19.21 -12.60 -5.91
N HIS A 143 -20.38 -12.05 -6.16
CA HIS A 143 -20.49 -10.64 -6.56
C HIS A 143 -20.12 -9.70 -5.41
N TYR A 144 -20.60 -9.99 -4.20
CA TYR A 144 -20.30 -9.15 -3.01
C TYR A 144 -18.81 -9.13 -2.68
N PHE A 145 -18.15 -10.30 -2.73
CA PHE A 145 -16.73 -10.40 -2.43
C PHE A 145 -15.81 -10.17 -3.64
N HIS A 146 -16.37 -9.87 -4.82
CA HIS A 146 -15.63 -9.68 -6.07
C HIS A 146 -14.71 -10.85 -6.44
N VAL A 147 -15.19 -12.07 -6.27
CA VAL A 147 -14.43 -13.30 -6.55
C VAL A 147 -15.11 -14.14 -7.64
N ASN A 148 -14.32 -14.90 -8.38
CA ASN A 148 -14.82 -15.79 -9.44
C ASN A 148 -15.36 -17.13 -8.90
N ALA A 149 -14.93 -17.55 -7.71
CA ALA A 149 -15.40 -18.73 -7.04
C ALA A 149 -15.53 -18.50 -5.53
N ARG A 150 -16.47 -19.18 -4.88
CA ARG A 150 -16.67 -19.15 -3.41
C ARG A 150 -15.38 -19.47 -2.64
N ASN A 151 -14.60 -20.43 -3.15
CA ASN A 151 -13.34 -20.86 -2.55
C ASN A 151 -12.24 -19.79 -2.60
N ASN A 152 -12.42 -18.75 -3.41
CA ASN A 152 -11.45 -17.64 -3.57
C ASN A 152 -11.77 -16.43 -2.69
N VAL A 153 -12.69 -16.56 -1.75
CA VAL A 153 -12.93 -15.53 -0.73
C VAL A 153 -11.63 -15.30 0.04
N PRO A 154 -11.18 -14.04 0.21
CA PRO A 154 -9.97 -13.75 0.98
C PRO A 154 -10.07 -14.26 2.41
N LYS A 155 -9.02 -14.89 2.93
CA LYS A 155 -8.99 -15.46 4.28
C LYS A 155 -9.39 -14.46 5.37
N LYS A 156 -8.94 -13.21 5.23
CA LYS A 156 -9.29 -12.10 6.13
C LYS A 156 -10.80 -11.79 6.18
N LYS A 157 -11.55 -12.17 5.14
CA LYS A 157 -13.00 -11.93 5.02
C LYS A 157 -13.84 -13.16 5.29
N PHE A 158 -13.27 -14.20 5.86
CA PHE A 158 -13.99 -15.45 6.11
C PHE A 158 -15.21 -15.25 7.03
N GLU A 159 -15.03 -14.60 8.16
CA GLU A 159 -16.12 -14.34 9.12
C GLU A 159 -17.21 -13.47 8.49
N GLU A 160 -16.82 -12.45 7.73
CA GLU A 160 -17.76 -11.62 6.98
C GLU A 160 -18.55 -12.43 5.95
N ALA A 161 -17.90 -13.40 5.29
CA ALA A 161 -18.56 -14.26 4.31
C ALA A 161 -19.57 -15.22 4.96
N VAL A 162 -19.23 -15.77 6.11
CA VAL A 162 -20.16 -16.60 6.88
C VAL A 162 -21.37 -15.80 7.34
N GLU A 163 -21.16 -14.59 7.85
CA GLU A 163 -22.24 -13.71 8.30
C GLU A 163 -23.11 -13.23 7.13
N TYR A 164 -22.49 -12.88 6.00
CA TYR A 164 -23.22 -12.55 4.77
C TYR A 164 -24.17 -13.68 4.36
N VAL A 165 -23.70 -14.93 4.37
CA VAL A 165 -24.54 -16.09 4.00
C VAL A 165 -25.66 -16.31 5.00
N LYS A 166 -25.41 -16.16 6.31
CA LYS A 166 -26.44 -16.32 7.35
C LYS A 166 -27.58 -15.31 7.22
N THR A 167 -27.25 -14.10 6.76
CA THR A 167 -28.23 -13.01 6.58
C THR A 167 -28.77 -12.95 5.16
N TRP A 168 -28.28 -13.81 4.26
CA TRP A 168 -28.72 -13.81 2.86
C TRP A 168 -30.16 -14.21 2.72
N ASN A 169 -30.90 -13.55 1.83
CA ASN A 169 -32.26 -13.88 1.43
C ASN A 169 -32.36 -13.95 -0.10
N PRO A 170 -33.14 -14.90 -0.65
CA PRO A 170 -33.43 -14.94 -2.07
C PRO A 170 -34.10 -13.66 -2.55
N CYS A 171 -33.93 -13.29 -3.82
CA CYS A 171 -34.64 -12.14 -4.37
C CYS A 171 -36.16 -12.34 -4.34
N THR A 172 -36.91 -11.25 -4.38
CA THR A 172 -38.39 -11.25 -4.27
C THR A 172 -39.05 -12.23 -5.26
N ASN A 173 -38.57 -12.28 -6.50
CA ASN A 173 -39.10 -13.18 -7.51
C ASN A 173 -38.85 -14.67 -7.14
N THR A 174 -37.67 -14.98 -6.61
CA THR A 174 -37.34 -16.34 -6.16
C THR A 174 -38.16 -16.73 -4.94
N LEU A 175 -38.37 -15.80 -3.99
CA LEU A 175 -39.24 -16.04 -2.84
C LEU A 175 -40.70 -16.34 -3.22
N LEU A 176 -41.23 -15.66 -4.25
CA LEU A 176 -42.57 -15.93 -4.78
C LEU A 176 -42.64 -17.30 -5.43
N LEU A 177 -41.63 -17.68 -6.21
CA LEU A 177 -41.54 -19.01 -6.82
C LEU A 177 -41.48 -20.14 -5.74
N ILE A 178 -40.70 -19.94 -4.68
CA ILE A 178 -40.62 -20.88 -3.56
C ILE A 178 -41.99 -21.06 -2.93
N LYS A 179 -42.72 -20.00 -2.67
CA LYS A 179 -44.08 -20.07 -2.11
C LYS A 179 -45.04 -20.76 -3.04
N GLU A 180 -44.96 -20.47 -4.36
CA GLU A 180 -45.81 -21.10 -5.38
C GLU A 180 -45.57 -22.64 -5.43
N CYS A 181 -44.31 -23.09 -5.54
CA CYS A 181 -43.96 -24.50 -5.56
C CYS A 181 -44.45 -25.24 -4.29
N ASN A 182 -44.27 -24.64 -3.12
CA ASN A 182 -44.66 -25.25 -1.87
C ASN A 182 -46.17 -25.20 -1.58
N SER A 183 -46.94 -24.26 -2.22
CA SER A 183 -48.38 -24.17 -2.05
C SER A 183 -49.15 -25.14 -2.97
N GLN A 184 -48.58 -25.60 -4.07
CA GLN A 184 -49.22 -26.57 -4.96
C GLN A 184 -49.49 -27.94 -4.30
N MET A 185 -48.74 -28.32 -3.24
CA MET A 185 -48.97 -29.54 -2.50
C MET A 185 -50.28 -29.55 -1.69
N ASN A 186 -50.80 -28.38 -1.30
CA ASN A 186 -52.03 -28.31 -0.46
C ASN A 186 -53.32 -28.55 -1.22
N PHE A 187 -53.27 -28.83 -2.52
CA PHE A 187 -54.46 -29.11 -3.34
C PHE A 187 -54.58 -30.58 -3.78
N LEU A 188 -53.63 -31.43 -3.38
CA LEU A 188 -53.61 -32.89 -3.76
C LEU A 188 -53.81 -33.85 -2.58
N GLU A 189 -54.08 -33.33 -1.37
CA GLU A 189 -54.60 -34.06 -0.25
C GLU A 189 -56.12 -33.75 -0.09
#